data_c24827bb436c37aba70a24a30fd6f892
#
_entry.id   c24827bb436c37aba70a24a30fd6f892
#
_cell.length_a   1.000
_cell.length_b   1.000
_cell.length_c   1.000
_cell.angle_alpha   90.00
_cell.angle_beta   90.00
_cell.angle_gamma   90.00
#
_symmetry.space_group_name_H-M   'P 1'
#
loop_
_entity.id
_entity.type
_entity.pdbx_description
1 polymer ?
#
loop_
_entity_poly.entity_id
_entity_poly.type
_entity_poly.pdbx_seq_one_letter_code
_entity_poly.pdbx_strand_id
1 'polypeptide(L)'
;MSLLTRPAAPLAAPRTPTAVRGKLVPLALIVLVCMAAYALFIPRIMAALDPLTGDEPFYVMTALSLAHDGDLDETNNYAQGDYRAFYPPDPLPANWQGWPAFPRELPPHAAHSVRPGLYSKHGLGVAILILVPYLLGGRLVTILFLNLVAALVAANIVLLARRYGHGWLGAVALGVPLVFADPLMSYAYLIFPEIFAALAIIYAYRRGREARNTAPQWLGVGLALAILPWLHARFIPAVLGLVAILIAGWLRESSWRRRLAALLPPLCSAVALPTYYLAIYGKPFPSTEDHAGFNTPPEIVNAAFGLFLDEQWGLLIHAPIYLLTAVGFGVLWRTRRGDLLAILAVALPYLALVAFYRVWWGEWGPAARYLAPLAPLAIAPLAAWAGQVRRAVAVVTVGLLALPGLAIMAGFLAAPQLMYNQPDGFNALFTSWAASRGEVWPKFFPSFQPYAPSPILVRQLWSLWLALLAALLCGLGLLLPPRGDRAKESTAARSIGEP
;
A
#
# COMPACT_ATOMS: atom_id res chain seq x y z
N MET A 1 -28.10 21.40 30.49
CA MET A 1 -28.04 20.00 30.94
C MET A 1 -29.24 19.24 30.39
N SER A 2 -29.14 18.70 29.18
CA SER A 2 -30.13 17.76 28.59
C SER A 2 -29.65 17.28 27.21
N LEU A 3 -28.52 16.54 27.15
CA LEU A 3 -27.94 16.00 25.88
C LEU A 3 -27.45 14.55 26.02
N LEU A 4 -28.07 13.73 26.86
CA LEU A 4 -27.61 12.35 27.05
C LEU A 4 -28.79 11.35 27.21
N THR A 5 -29.70 11.26 26.24
CA THR A 5 -30.49 10.02 26.07
C THR A 5 -31.00 9.91 24.65
N ARG A 6 -30.20 9.35 23.75
CA ARG A 6 -30.75 8.67 22.55
C ARG A 6 -31.05 7.22 22.95
N PRO A 7 -32.27 6.70 22.70
CA PRO A 7 -32.60 5.31 23.00
C PRO A 7 -31.69 4.38 22.18
N ALA A 8 -31.21 3.33 22.83
CA ALA A 8 -30.39 2.30 22.20
C ALA A 8 -31.21 1.64 21.09
N ALA A 9 -30.60 1.59 19.89
CA ALA A 9 -31.16 0.86 18.76
C ALA A 9 -31.35 -0.62 19.16
N PRO A 10 -32.45 -1.29 18.74
CA PRO A 10 -32.72 -2.67 19.12
C PRO A 10 -31.59 -3.60 18.71
N LEU A 11 -31.24 -4.52 19.61
CA LEU A 11 -30.23 -5.57 19.41
C LEU A 11 -30.55 -6.35 18.12
N ALA A 12 -29.70 -6.19 17.11
CA ALA A 12 -29.83 -6.95 15.87
C ALA A 12 -29.78 -8.45 16.17
N ALA A 13 -30.77 -9.19 15.67
CA ALA A 13 -30.89 -10.63 15.79
C ALA A 13 -29.60 -11.38 15.41
N PRO A 14 -29.31 -12.56 15.96
CA PRO A 14 -28.15 -13.37 15.61
C PRO A 14 -28.16 -13.66 14.11
N ARG A 15 -27.03 -13.45 13.45
CA ARG A 15 -26.89 -13.70 12.01
C ARG A 15 -27.12 -15.18 11.74
N THR A 16 -28.11 -15.51 10.93
CA THR A 16 -28.38 -16.88 10.50
C THR A 16 -27.19 -17.45 9.69
N PRO A 17 -26.95 -18.77 9.70
CA PRO A 17 -25.89 -19.43 8.92
C PRO A 17 -25.93 -19.09 7.42
N THR A 18 -27.11 -18.86 6.87
CA THR A 18 -27.36 -18.41 5.50
C THR A 18 -26.77 -17.04 5.19
N ALA A 19 -26.76 -16.10 6.14
CA ALA A 19 -26.19 -14.77 5.98
C ALA A 19 -24.63 -14.78 5.95
N VAL A 20 -24.01 -15.79 6.54
CA VAL A 20 -22.55 -15.99 6.49
C VAL A 20 -22.15 -16.63 5.16
N ARG A 21 -22.84 -17.68 4.72
CA ARG A 21 -22.62 -18.34 3.41
C ARG A 21 -22.79 -17.37 2.23
N GLY A 22 -23.77 -16.47 2.28
CA GLY A 22 -24.00 -15.45 1.24
C GLY A 22 -22.88 -14.43 1.05
N LYS A 23 -21.85 -14.40 1.94
CA LYS A 23 -20.67 -13.53 1.80
C LYS A 23 -19.40 -14.27 1.39
N LEU A 24 -19.30 -15.56 1.71
CA LEU A 24 -18.09 -16.34 1.46
C LEU A 24 -17.89 -16.61 -0.03
N VAL A 25 -18.94 -16.96 -0.77
CA VAL A 25 -18.86 -17.25 -2.20
C VAL A 25 -18.36 -16.05 -3.02
N PRO A 26 -18.92 -14.81 -2.90
CA PRO A 26 -18.39 -13.66 -3.62
C PRO A 26 -16.94 -13.32 -3.25
N LEU A 27 -16.56 -13.48 -1.98
CA LEU A 27 -15.18 -13.22 -1.56
C LEU A 27 -14.20 -14.24 -2.13
N ALA A 28 -14.53 -15.52 -2.08
CA ALA A 28 -13.73 -16.57 -2.69
C ALA A 28 -13.56 -16.35 -4.20
N LEU A 29 -14.64 -15.95 -4.89
CA LEU A 29 -14.60 -15.62 -6.31
C LEU A 29 -13.68 -14.43 -6.59
N ILE A 30 -13.75 -13.35 -5.79
CA ILE A 30 -12.85 -12.18 -5.93
C ILE A 30 -11.39 -12.63 -5.78
N VAL A 31 -11.07 -13.40 -4.74
CA VAL A 31 -9.71 -13.90 -4.51
C VAL A 31 -9.24 -14.76 -5.70
N LEU A 32 -10.05 -15.72 -6.14
CA LEU A 32 -9.71 -16.61 -7.26
C LEU A 32 -9.51 -15.85 -8.57
N VAL A 33 -10.37 -14.88 -8.89
CA VAL A 33 -10.26 -14.06 -10.10
C VAL A 33 -9.00 -13.18 -10.04
N CYS A 34 -8.70 -12.56 -8.90
CA CYS A 34 -7.47 -11.78 -8.73
C CYS A 34 -6.23 -12.69 -8.86
N MET A 35 -6.22 -13.85 -8.20
CA MET A 35 -5.14 -14.82 -8.32
C MET A 35 -4.91 -15.24 -9.77
N ALA A 36 -5.98 -15.58 -10.50
CA ALA A 36 -5.90 -15.97 -11.92
C ALA A 36 -5.34 -14.81 -12.77
N ALA A 37 -5.84 -13.57 -12.54
CA ALA A 37 -5.37 -12.40 -13.27
C ALA A 37 -3.88 -12.11 -13.01
N TYR A 38 -3.42 -12.19 -11.76
CA TYR A 38 -2.00 -12.01 -11.44
C TYR A 38 -1.15 -13.14 -12.02
N ALA A 39 -1.58 -14.40 -11.93
CA ALA A 39 -0.83 -15.56 -12.39
C ALA A 39 -0.52 -15.52 -13.91
N LEU A 40 -1.35 -14.85 -14.72
CA LEU A 40 -1.13 -14.69 -16.16
C LEU A 40 0.21 -14.01 -16.50
N PHE A 41 0.70 -13.13 -15.63
CA PHE A 41 1.90 -12.32 -15.88
C PHE A 41 3.16 -12.88 -15.20
N ILE A 42 3.04 -13.91 -14.34
CA ILE A 42 4.20 -14.48 -13.62
C ILE A 42 5.33 -14.91 -14.56
N PRO A 43 5.08 -15.64 -15.67
CA PRO A 43 6.18 -16.07 -16.52
C PRO A 43 6.98 -14.89 -17.09
N ARG A 44 6.28 -13.81 -17.48
CA ARG A 44 6.91 -12.62 -18.05
C ARG A 44 7.65 -11.81 -16.97
N ILE A 45 7.08 -11.67 -15.79
CA ILE A 45 7.73 -11.01 -14.64
C ILE A 45 9.01 -11.76 -14.27
N MET A 46 8.95 -13.07 -14.14
CA MET A 46 10.13 -13.88 -13.79
C MET A 46 11.22 -13.79 -14.84
N ALA A 47 10.87 -13.82 -16.12
CA ALA A 47 11.85 -13.72 -17.20
C ALA A 47 12.47 -12.31 -17.34
N ALA A 48 11.71 -11.25 -17.07
CA ALA A 48 12.17 -9.88 -17.26
C ALA A 48 12.89 -9.29 -16.04
N LEU A 49 12.58 -9.78 -14.84
CA LEU A 49 13.15 -9.34 -13.56
C LEU A 49 14.03 -10.44 -12.96
N ASP A 50 14.89 -11.03 -13.75
CA ASP A 50 15.94 -11.95 -13.35
C ASP A 50 17.31 -11.28 -13.61
N PRO A 51 18.18 -11.18 -12.60
CA PRO A 51 18.09 -11.67 -11.21
C PRO A 51 17.12 -10.87 -10.31
N LEU A 52 16.92 -11.37 -9.08
CA LEU A 52 16.27 -10.58 -8.02
C LEU A 52 17.06 -9.28 -7.80
N THR A 53 16.36 -8.17 -7.66
CA THR A 53 16.99 -6.84 -7.53
C THR A 53 16.34 -6.00 -6.42
N GLY A 54 16.94 -4.85 -6.12
CA GLY A 54 16.51 -4.02 -5.00
C GLY A 54 16.70 -4.73 -3.66
N ASP A 55 15.65 -4.73 -2.83
CA ASP A 55 15.70 -5.36 -1.51
C ASP A 55 15.40 -6.88 -1.54
N GLU A 56 14.89 -7.42 -2.66
CA GLU A 56 14.42 -8.80 -2.77
C GLU A 56 15.47 -9.86 -2.41
N PRO A 57 16.71 -9.79 -2.96
CA PRO A 57 17.73 -10.82 -2.70
C PRO A 57 18.12 -10.92 -1.22
N PHE A 58 18.07 -9.80 -0.50
CA PHE A 58 18.45 -9.76 0.92
C PHE A 58 17.38 -10.38 1.82
N TYR A 59 16.10 -10.24 1.50
CA TYR A 59 15.04 -10.98 2.19
C TYR A 59 15.14 -12.49 1.96
N VAL A 60 15.48 -12.89 0.74
CA VAL A 60 15.69 -14.31 0.41
C VAL A 60 16.93 -14.85 1.13
N MET A 61 18.05 -14.09 1.16
CA MET A 61 19.25 -14.50 1.89
C MET A 61 18.95 -14.75 3.37
N THR A 62 18.31 -13.79 4.05
CA THR A 62 17.91 -13.95 5.46
C THR A 62 16.98 -15.15 5.67
N ALA A 63 16.06 -15.41 4.71
CA ALA A 63 15.19 -16.58 4.78
C ALA A 63 15.96 -17.90 4.63
N LEU A 64 16.98 -17.96 3.77
CA LEU A 64 17.83 -19.14 3.61
C LEU A 64 18.71 -19.38 4.82
N SER A 65 19.33 -18.36 5.42
CA SER A 65 20.07 -18.46 6.67
C SER A 65 19.21 -19.07 7.78
N LEU A 66 17.98 -18.53 7.96
CA LEU A 66 17.03 -19.13 8.91
C LEU A 66 16.67 -20.58 8.61
N ALA A 67 16.59 -20.97 7.32
CA ALA A 67 16.19 -22.30 6.92
C ALA A 67 17.30 -23.33 7.05
N HIS A 68 18.51 -22.98 6.65
CA HIS A 68 19.64 -23.90 6.54
C HIS A 68 20.46 -23.97 7.85
N ASP A 69 20.67 -22.80 8.46
CA ASP A 69 21.57 -22.64 9.60
C ASP A 69 20.81 -22.46 10.93
N GLY A 70 19.55 -22.04 10.87
CA GLY A 70 18.72 -21.75 12.04
C GLY A 70 19.09 -20.47 12.76
N ASP A 71 19.86 -19.58 12.11
CA ASP A 71 20.30 -18.30 12.66
C ASP A 71 20.09 -17.12 11.70
N LEU A 72 20.65 -15.95 12.01
CA LEU A 72 20.54 -14.72 11.26
C LEU A 72 21.91 -14.16 10.83
N ASP A 73 22.98 -14.91 11.09
CA ASP A 73 24.33 -14.56 10.66
C ASP A 73 24.55 -15.05 9.22
N GLU A 74 24.51 -14.15 8.27
CA GLU A 74 24.65 -14.45 6.86
C GLU A 74 26.12 -14.66 6.40
N THR A 75 27.11 -14.68 7.33
CA THR A 75 28.53 -14.78 6.98
C THR A 75 28.85 -16.03 6.19
N ASN A 76 28.39 -17.20 6.68
CA ASN A 76 28.60 -18.48 6.00
C ASN A 76 27.83 -18.56 4.68
N ASN A 77 26.64 -18.01 4.58
CA ASN A 77 25.81 -18.01 3.36
C ASN A 77 26.48 -17.19 2.25
N TYR A 78 27.06 -16.02 2.58
CA TYR A 78 27.86 -15.25 1.61
C TYR A 78 29.13 -15.98 1.23
N ALA A 79 29.85 -16.59 2.18
CA ALA A 79 31.08 -17.34 1.92
C ALA A 79 30.84 -18.59 1.05
N GLN A 80 29.71 -19.27 1.23
CA GLN A 80 29.31 -20.44 0.45
C GLN A 80 28.66 -20.07 -0.89
N GLY A 81 28.26 -18.80 -1.05
CA GLY A 81 27.62 -18.30 -2.27
C GLY A 81 26.18 -18.74 -2.45
N ASP A 82 25.40 -18.89 -1.36
CA ASP A 82 23.99 -19.31 -1.40
C ASP A 82 23.14 -18.40 -2.27
N TYR A 83 23.51 -17.12 -2.38
CA TYR A 83 22.87 -16.16 -3.26
C TYR A 83 22.94 -16.55 -4.75
N ARG A 84 23.84 -17.44 -5.16
CA ARG A 84 23.97 -17.89 -6.57
C ARG A 84 22.71 -18.59 -7.09
N ALA A 85 21.86 -19.10 -6.20
CA ALA A 85 20.59 -19.72 -6.58
C ALA A 85 19.56 -18.70 -7.15
N PHE A 86 19.71 -17.40 -6.82
CA PHE A 86 18.78 -16.34 -7.24
C PHE A 86 19.50 -15.06 -7.73
N TYR A 87 20.83 -15.06 -7.68
CA TYR A 87 21.69 -14.00 -8.16
C TYR A 87 22.89 -14.63 -8.90
N PRO A 88 22.77 -14.94 -10.19
CA PRO A 88 23.79 -15.64 -10.98
C PRO A 88 25.04 -14.78 -11.24
N PRO A 89 26.17 -15.38 -11.65
CA PRO A 89 27.45 -14.69 -11.84
C PRO A 89 27.46 -13.59 -12.91
N ASP A 90 26.61 -13.73 -13.93
CA ASP A 90 26.45 -12.73 -15.01
C ASP A 90 25.01 -12.20 -15.01
N PRO A 91 24.68 -11.35 -14.01
CA PRO A 91 23.30 -11.01 -13.70
C PRO A 91 22.69 -9.94 -14.62
N LEU A 92 23.36 -9.52 -15.71
CA LEU A 92 22.81 -8.46 -16.57
C LEU A 92 21.85 -9.05 -17.60
N PRO A 93 20.52 -8.91 -17.42
CA PRO A 93 19.58 -9.31 -18.44
C PRO A 93 19.74 -8.45 -19.70
N ALA A 94 19.64 -9.04 -20.88
CA ALA A 94 19.80 -8.34 -22.16
C ALA A 94 18.79 -7.20 -22.38
N ASN A 95 17.65 -7.22 -21.65
CA ASN A 95 16.59 -6.23 -21.73
C ASN A 95 16.74 -5.06 -20.74
N TRP A 96 17.80 -5.03 -19.95
CA TRP A 96 18.16 -3.93 -19.05
C TRP A 96 19.18 -2.96 -19.68
N GLN A 97 19.07 -2.72 -20.97
CA GLN A 97 19.98 -1.83 -21.69
C GLN A 97 20.00 -0.43 -21.07
N GLY A 98 21.21 0.14 -20.97
CA GLY A 98 21.42 1.46 -20.38
C GLY A 98 21.54 1.48 -18.85
N TRP A 99 21.31 0.37 -18.18
CA TRP A 99 21.51 0.24 -16.73
C TRP A 99 22.99 -0.06 -16.41
N PRO A 100 23.51 0.40 -15.26
CA PRO A 100 24.82 -0.02 -14.79
C PRO A 100 24.82 -1.53 -14.60
N ALA A 101 25.96 -2.17 -14.90
CA ALA A 101 26.12 -3.61 -14.68
C ALA A 101 25.86 -3.94 -13.20
N PHE A 102 25.08 -4.96 -12.95
CA PHE A 102 24.95 -5.51 -11.59
C PHE A 102 26.31 -6.04 -11.12
N PRO A 103 26.63 -5.93 -9.82
CA PRO A 103 27.82 -6.58 -9.27
C PRO A 103 27.82 -8.08 -9.58
N ARG A 104 28.99 -8.65 -9.91
CA ARG A 104 29.11 -10.11 -10.13
C ARG A 104 28.81 -10.94 -8.88
N GLU A 105 28.98 -10.34 -7.73
CA GLU A 105 28.66 -10.92 -6.44
C GLU A 105 27.62 -10.05 -5.75
N LEU A 106 26.68 -10.66 -5.05
CA LEU A 106 25.71 -9.93 -4.23
C LEU A 106 26.45 -9.29 -3.04
N PRO A 107 26.54 -7.94 -2.98
CA PRO A 107 27.20 -7.30 -1.85
C PRO A 107 26.33 -7.45 -0.59
N PRO A 108 26.91 -7.72 0.59
CA PRO A 108 26.13 -7.77 1.82
C PRO A 108 25.45 -6.44 2.13
N HIS A 109 24.14 -6.47 2.37
CA HIS A 109 23.39 -5.36 2.95
C HIS A 109 23.28 -5.50 4.47
N ALA A 110 24.45 -5.59 5.12
CA ALA A 110 24.55 -5.75 6.57
C ALA A 110 24.48 -4.39 7.28
N ALA A 111 23.87 -4.37 8.46
CA ALA A 111 23.96 -3.26 9.41
C ALA A 111 25.09 -3.51 10.42
N HIS A 112 25.60 -2.43 11.02
CA HIS A 112 26.56 -2.55 12.13
C HIS A 112 25.93 -3.30 13.30
N SER A 113 26.57 -4.41 13.73
CA SER A 113 26.10 -5.27 14.81
C SER A 113 27.10 -5.29 15.97
N VAL A 114 26.59 -5.55 17.19
CA VAL A 114 27.43 -5.80 18.37
C VAL A 114 27.88 -7.25 18.47
N ARG A 115 27.34 -8.14 17.63
CA ARG A 115 27.76 -9.54 17.50
C ARG A 115 28.69 -9.68 16.31
N PRO A 116 29.66 -10.60 16.36
CA PRO A 116 30.41 -11.00 15.18
C PRO A 116 29.46 -11.57 14.12
N GLY A 117 29.70 -11.24 12.86
CA GLY A 117 28.89 -11.75 11.75
C GLY A 117 28.25 -10.67 10.88
N LEU A 118 27.55 -11.10 9.82
CA LEU A 118 26.81 -10.27 8.90
C LEU A 118 25.31 -10.38 9.18
N TYR A 119 24.70 -9.29 9.65
CA TYR A 119 23.28 -9.23 9.96
C TYR A 119 22.60 -8.23 9.04
N SER A 120 21.54 -8.66 8.36
CA SER A 120 20.81 -7.85 7.39
C SER A 120 20.29 -6.53 8.01
N LYS A 121 20.42 -5.42 7.27
CA LYS A 121 19.79 -4.13 7.65
C LYS A 121 18.28 -4.11 7.40
N HIS A 122 17.74 -5.10 6.69
CA HIS A 122 16.33 -5.19 6.34
C HIS A 122 15.50 -5.79 7.49
N GLY A 123 14.20 -5.44 7.53
CA GLY A 123 13.29 -5.97 8.54
C GLY A 123 13.09 -7.49 8.40
N LEU A 124 13.18 -8.21 9.51
CA LEU A 124 13.08 -9.67 9.57
C LEU A 124 11.70 -10.20 9.13
N GLY A 125 10.64 -9.38 9.21
CA GLY A 125 9.26 -9.81 8.97
C GLY A 125 9.02 -10.36 7.58
N VAL A 126 9.63 -9.77 6.52
CA VAL A 126 9.48 -10.27 5.15
C VAL A 126 10.12 -11.64 5.01
N ALA A 127 11.36 -11.81 5.49
CA ALA A 127 12.08 -13.08 5.44
C ALA A 127 11.30 -14.23 6.12
N ILE A 128 10.71 -13.97 7.29
CA ILE A 128 9.87 -14.95 7.99
C ILE A 128 8.60 -15.30 7.16
N LEU A 129 7.94 -14.31 6.55
CA LEU A 129 6.71 -14.54 5.80
C LEU A 129 6.94 -15.34 4.52
N ILE A 130 8.08 -15.13 3.85
CA ILE A 130 8.42 -15.83 2.61
C ILE A 130 9.16 -17.15 2.84
N LEU A 131 9.62 -17.44 4.04
CA LEU A 131 10.42 -18.63 4.37
C LEU A 131 9.77 -19.91 3.82
N VAL A 132 8.56 -20.20 4.24
CA VAL A 132 7.87 -21.43 3.81
C VAL A 132 7.54 -21.41 2.31
N PRO A 133 6.94 -20.36 1.72
CA PRO A 133 6.75 -20.29 0.27
C PRO A 133 8.04 -20.49 -0.52
N TYR A 134 9.14 -19.88 -0.11
CA TYR A 134 10.42 -20.00 -0.82
C TYR A 134 10.99 -21.42 -0.75
N LEU A 135 10.95 -22.07 0.41
CA LEU A 135 11.39 -23.45 0.57
C LEU A 135 10.55 -24.45 -0.23
N LEU A 136 9.26 -24.19 -0.42
CA LEU A 136 8.35 -25.07 -1.16
C LEU A 136 8.57 -25.01 -2.69
N GLY A 137 9.04 -23.92 -3.24
CA GLY A 137 9.20 -23.81 -4.69
C GLY A 137 9.87 -22.50 -5.15
N GLY A 138 10.81 -22.00 -4.36
CA GLY A 138 11.62 -20.84 -4.72
C GLY A 138 10.81 -19.58 -5.04
N ARG A 139 11.31 -18.82 -5.99
CA ARG A 139 10.70 -17.57 -6.42
C ARG A 139 9.26 -17.72 -6.91
N LEU A 140 8.96 -18.78 -7.67
CA LEU A 140 7.62 -19.00 -8.24
C LEU A 140 6.55 -19.10 -7.15
N VAL A 141 6.73 -19.98 -6.16
CA VAL A 141 5.76 -20.17 -5.08
C VAL A 141 5.69 -18.95 -4.20
N THR A 142 6.80 -18.23 -4.02
CA THR A 142 6.81 -16.93 -3.31
C THR A 142 5.96 -15.89 -4.03
N ILE A 143 6.08 -15.75 -5.36
CA ILE A 143 5.24 -14.83 -6.13
C ILE A 143 3.75 -15.24 -6.06
N LEU A 144 3.44 -16.53 -6.14
CA LEU A 144 2.06 -17.01 -5.96
C LEU A 144 1.51 -16.66 -4.57
N PHE A 145 2.34 -16.73 -3.54
CA PHE A 145 1.98 -16.29 -2.19
C PHE A 145 1.76 -14.77 -2.12
N LEU A 146 2.61 -13.96 -2.75
CA LEU A 146 2.41 -12.51 -2.86
C LEU A 146 1.12 -12.17 -3.62
N ASN A 147 0.81 -12.88 -4.69
CA ASN A 147 -0.45 -12.74 -5.42
C ASN A 147 -1.66 -13.06 -4.51
N LEU A 148 -1.56 -14.07 -3.65
CA LEU A 148 -2.61 -14.35 -2.66
C LEU A 148 -2.76 -13.19 -1.67
N VAL A 149 -1.67 -12.64 -1.16
CA VAL A 149 -1.69 -11.47 -0.28
C VAL A 149 -2.36 -10.28 -0.98
N ALA A 150 -2.01 -10.00 -2.25
CA ALA A 150 -2.63 -8.94 -3.06
C ALA A 150 -4.12 -9.19 -3.30
N ALA A 151 -4.52 -10.44 -3.57
CA ALA A 151 -5.93 -10.81 -3.72
C ALA A 151 -6.72 -10.64 -2.41
N LEU A 152 -6.09 -10.87 -1.25
CA LEU A 152 -6.68 -10.57 0.06
C LEU A 152 -6.80 -9.06 0.31
N VAL A 153 -5.85 -8.24 -0.19
CA VAL A 153 -6.00 -6.77 -0.21
C VAL A 153 -7.21 -6.39 -1.04
N ALA A 154 -7.37 -6.93 -2.25
CA ALA A 154 -8.52 -6.69 -3.12
C ALA A 154 -9.85 -7.04 -2.43
N ALA A 155 -9.93 -8.20 -1.77
CA ALA A 155 -11.11 -8.60 -1.00
C ALA A 155 -11.43 -7.61 0.13
N ASN A 156 -10.42 -7.08 0.83
CA ASN A 156 -10.60 -6.07 1.88
C ASN A 156 -11.03 -4.71 1.30
N ILE A 157 -10.51 -4.30 0.13
CA ILE A 157 -10.96 -3.11 -0.62
C ILE A 157 -12.46 -3.22 -0.93
N VAL A 158 -12.90 -4.33 -1.50
CA VAL A 158 -14.31 -4.56 -1.83
C VAL A 158 -15.18 -4.57 -0.57
N LEU A 159 -14.75 -5.24 0.50
CA LEU A 159 -15.47 -5.25 1.77
C LEU A 159 -15.58 -3.85 2.39
N LEU A 160 -14.54 -3.03 2.27
CA LEU A 160 -14.57 -1.65 2.75
C LEU A 160 -15.51 -0.77 1.91
N ALA A 161 -15.49 -0.88 0.58
CA ALA A 161 -16.43 -0.18 -0.29
C ALA A 161 -17.89 -0.53 0.04
N ARG A 162 -18.17 -1.79 0.36
CA ARG A 162 -19.53 -2.23 0.75
C ARG A 162 -20.05 -1.58 2.03
N ARG A 163 -19.20 -1.12 2.93
CA ARG A 163 -19.61 -0.36 4.13
C ARG A 163 -20.23 1.00 3.77
N TYR A 164 -19.98 1.50 2.58
CA TYR A 164 -20.53 2.75 2.07
C TYR A 164 -21.82 2.54 1.24
N GLY A 165 -22.43 1.35 1.32
CA GLY A 165 -23.73 1.04 0.71
C GLY A 165 -23.65 0.49 -0.72
N HIS A 166 -22.45 0.26 -1.26
CA HIS A 166 -22.31 -0.33 -2.60
C HIS A 166 -22.66 -1.83 -2.60
N GLY A 167 -23.38 -2.28 -3.62
CA GLY A 167 -23.56 -3.72 -3.93
C GLY A 167 -22.24 -4.36 -4.32
N TRP A 168 -22.20 -5.70 -4.44
CA TRP A 168 -20.97 -6.43 -4.80
C TRP A 168 -20.34 -5.91 -6.10
N LEU A 169 -21.14 -5.82 -7.17
CA LEU A 169 -20.65 -5.36 -8.47
C LEU A 169 -20.12 -3.92 -8.42
N GLY A 170 -20.82 -3.01 -7.73
CA GLY A 170 -20.36 -1.63 -7.57
C GLY A 170 -19.08 -1.52 -6.75
N ALA A 171 -18.96 -2.32 -5.68
CA ALA A 171 -17.76 -2.35 -4.86
C ALA A 171 -16.55 -2.92 -5.62
N VAL A 172 -16.74 -3.97 -6.44
CA VAL A 172 -15.71 -4.51 -7.33
C VAL A 172 -15.31 -3.48 -8.37
N ALA A 173 -16.27 -2.84 -9.04
CA ALA A 173 -15.99 -1.83 -10.07
C ALA A 173 -15.16 -0.63 -9.53
N LEU A 174 -15.41 -0.21 -8.28
CA LEU A 174 -14.61 0.82 -7.62
C LEU A 174 -13.23 0.32 -7.19
N GLY A 175 -13.10 -0.97 -6.84
CA GLY A 175 -11.85 -1.57 -6.38
C GLY A 175 -10.88 -1.92 -7.50
N VAL A 176 -11.37 -2.32 -8.68
CA VAL A 176 -10.54 -2.76 -9.82
C VAL A 176 -9.43 -1.78 -10.17
N PRO A 177 -9.69 -0.46 -10.33
CA PRO A 177 -8.63 0.48 -10.67
C PRO A 177 -7.52 0.60 -9.62
N LEU A 178 -7.85 0.39 -8.34
CA LEU A 178 -6.87 0.42 -7.26
C LEU A 178 -6.05 -0.86 -7.21
N VAL A 179 -6.66 -2.00 -7.53
CA VAL A 179 -6.03 -3.33 -7.43
C VAL A 179 -5.12 -3.63 -8.61
N PHE A 180 -5.50 -3.18 -9.83
CA PHE A 180 -4.81 -3.48 -11.07
C PHE A 180 -4.02 -2.30 -11.65
N ALA A 181 -3.82 -1.23 -10.90
CA ALA A 181 -2.90 -0.16 -11.23
C ALA A 181 -1.79 -0.04 -10.16
N ASP A 182 -0.81 0.81 -10.41
CA ASP A 182 0.18 1.17 -9.40
C ASP A 182 -0.49 1.85 -8.20
N PRO A 183 0.08 1.64 -7.01
CA PRO A 183 1.25 0.81 -6.73
C PRO A 183 0.94 -0.67 -6.42
N LEU A 184 -0.33 -1.05 -6.23
CA LEU A 184 -0.68 -2.37 -5.66
C LEU A 184 -0.31 -3.53 -6.58
N MET A 185 -0.49 -3.38 -7.90
CA MET A 185 -0.21 -4.46 -8.83
C MET A 185 1.29 -4.74 -8.95
N SER A 186 2.15 -3.73 -8.95
CA SER A 186 3.60 -3.91 -9.00
C SER A 186 4.10 -4.72 -7.81
N TYR A 187 3.62 -4.40 -6.60
CA TYR A 187 4.01 -5.11 -5.38
C TYR A 187 3.31 -6.47 -5.18
N ALA A 188 2.43 -6.88 -6.09
CA ALA A 188 1.92 -8.25 -6.11
C ALA A 188 2.94 -9.28 -6.61
N TYR A 189 4.07 -8.84 -7.19
CA TYR A 189 5.10 -9.71 -7.78
C TYR A 189 6.46 -9.60 -7.13
N LEU A 190 6.68 -8.59 -6.29
CA LEU A 190 7.99 -8.27 -5.74
C LEU A 190 8.06 -8.64 -4.26
N ILE A 191 9.16 -9.21 -3.84
CA ILE A 191 9.43 -9.60 -2.44
C ILE A 191 9.78 -8.35 -1.64
N PHE A 192 8.75 -7.55 -1.34
CA PHE A 192 8.87 -6.27 -0.65
C PHE A 192 7.85 -6.20 0.50
N PRO A 193 8.09 -5.39 1.55
CA PRO A 193 7.18 -5.27 2.69
C PRO A 193 5.85 -4.60 2.37
N GLU A 194 5.74 -3.88 1.24
CA GLU A 194 4.62 -2.99 0.89
C GLU A 194 3.29 -3.73 0.80
N ILE A 195 3.24 -4.88 0.13
CA ILE A 195 1.98 -5.61 -0.06
C ILE A 195 1.48 -6.26 1.23
N PHE A 196 2.40 -6.75 2.07
CA PHE A 196 2.08 -7.27 3.40
C PHE A 196 1.55 -6.16 4.32
N ALA A 197 2.21 -5.00 4.29
CA ALA A 197 1.77 -3.83 5.05
C ALA A 197 0.42 -3.30 4.55
N ALA A 198 0.16 -3.29 3.24
CA ALA A 198 -1.14 -2.94 2.66
C ALA A 198 -2.26 -3.84 3.18
N LEU A 199 -2.03 -5.16 3.23
CA LEU A 199 -2.99 -6.10 3.80
C LEU A 199 -3.22 -5.86 5.29
N ALA A 200 -2.14 -5.72 6.06
CA ALA A 200 -2.22 -5.50 7.50
C ALA A 200 -2.98 -4.20 7.83
N ILE A 201 -2.65 -3.10 7.15
CA ILE A 201 -3.27 -1.78 7.38
C ILE A 201 -4.75 -1.80 7.00
N ILE A 202 -5.13 -2.27 5.80
CA ILE A 202 -6.54 -2.26 5.40
C ILE A 202 -7.38 -3.22 6.24
N TYR A 203 -6.84 -4.38 6.62
CA TYR A 203 -7.52 -5.33 7.48
C TYR A 203 -7.77 -4.75 8.87
N ALA A 204 -6.71 -4.23 9.52
CA ALA A 204 -6.80 -3.63 10.86
C ALA A 204 -7.73 -2.41 10.86
N TYR A 205 -7.60 -1.50 9.89
CA TYR A 205 -8.50 -0.35 9.72
C TYR A 205 -9.97 -0.79 9.61
N ARG A 206 -10.26 -1.69 8.65
CA ARG A 206 -11.63 -2.13 8.38
C ARG A 206 -12.25 -2.83 9.59
N ARG A 207 -11.51 -3.76 10.22
CA ARG A 207 -12.00 -4.50 11.39
C ARG A 207 -12.10 -3.64 12.64
N GLY A 208 -11.13 -2.77 12.89
CA GLY A 208 -11.18 -1.82 14.00
C GLY A 208 -12.39 -0.85 13.94
N ARG A 209 -12.94 -0.63 12.73
CA ARG A 209 -14.14 0.19 12.51
C ARG A 209 -15.45 -0.60 12.46
N GLU A 210 -15.43 -1.93 12.61
CA GLU A 210 -16.65 -2.74 12.70
C GLU A 210 -17.22 -2.73 14.13
N ALA A 211 -18.57 -2.70 14.24
CA ALA A 211 -19.24 -2.67 15.53
C ALA A 211 -19.09 -3.98 16.32
N ARG A 212 -18.86 -5.09 15.63
CA ARG A 212 -18.73 -6.43 16.25
C ARG A 212 -17.70 -7.26 15.49
N ASN A 213 -16.73 -7.80 16.22
CA ASN A 213 -15.78 -8.77 15.75
C ASN A 213 -15.83 -10.05 16.59
N THR A 214 -15.50 -11.19 15.97
CA THR A 214 -15.25 -12.46 16.68
C THR A 214 -13.84 -12.46 17.27
N ALA A 215 -13.53 -13.40 18.15
CA ALA A 215 -12.18 -13.50 18.73
C ALA A 215 -11.08 -13.73 17.65
N PRO A 216 -11.25 -14.60 16.63
CA PRO A 216 -10.29 -14.71 15.52
C PRO A 216 -10.10 -13.41 14.73
N GLN A 217 -11.16 -12.60 14.57
CA GLN A 217 -11.06 -11.31 13.88
C GLN A 217 -10.27 -10.28 14.69
N TRP A 218 -10.48 -10.25 16.01
CA TRP A 218 -9.68 -9.43 16.91
C TRP A 218 -8.21 -9.88 16.96
N LEU A 219 -7.98 -11.21 17.00
CA LEU A 219 -6.62 -11.76 16.89
C LEU A 219 -5.95 -11.32 15.58
N GLY A 220 -6.67 -11.40 14.44
CA GLY A 220 -6.16 -10.91 13.17
C GLY A 220 -5.80 -9.43 13.17
N VAL A 221 -6.58 -8.58 13.88
CA VAL A 221 -6.21 -7.16 14.06
C VAL A 221 -4.92 -7.05 14.88
N GLY A 222 -4.81 -7.78 15.98
CA GLY A 222 -3.60 -7.79 16.81
C GLY A 222 -2.37 -8.26 16.03
N LEU A 223 -2.48 -9.34 15.24
CA LEU A 223 -1.39 -9.84 14.40
C LEU A 223 -1.00 -8.83 13.29
N ALA A 224 -1.99 -8.16 12.69
CA ALA A 224 -1.74 -7.12 11.69
C ALA A 224 -0.95 -5.92 12.28
N LEU A 225 -1.25 -5.53 13.51
CA LEU A 225 -0.48 -4.51 14.23
C LEU A 225 0.92 -5.00 14.62
N ALA A 226 1.02 -6.25 15.06
CA ALA A 226 2.26 -6.86 15.52
C ALA A 226 3.30 -7.00 14.41
N ILE A 227 2.88 -7.39 13.20
CA ILE A 227 3.80 -7.67 12.09
C ILE A 227 4.38 -6.40 11.45
N LEU A 228 3.64 -5.29 11.43
CA LEU A 228 4.04 -4.07 10.72
C LEU A 228 5.44 -3.55 11.10
N PRO A 229 5.82 -3.44 12.38
CA PRO A 229 7.17 -3.00 12.75
C PRO A 229 8.28 -3.99 12.35
N TRP A 230 7.98 -5.30 12.28
CA TRP A 230 8.90 -6.33 11.81
C TRP A 230 9.11 -6.30 10.30
N LEU A 231 8.10 -5.88 9.54
CA LEU A 231 8.25 -5.66 8.10
C LEU A 231 9.22 -4.51 7.83
N HIS A 232 9.05 -3.38 8.50
CA HIS A 232 9.96 -2.24 8.47
C HIS A 232 9.57 -1.21 9.54
N ALA A 233 10.56 -0.62 10.21
CA ALA A 233 10.35 0.39 11.26
C ALA A 233 9.54 1.61 10.79
N ARG A 234 9.59 1.97 9.50
CA ARG A 234 8.80 3.08 8.92
C ARG A 234 7.28 2.92 9.10
N PHE A 235 6.78 1.71 9.37
CA PHE A 235 5.35 1.48 9.60
C PHE A 235 4.90 1.80 11.03
N ILE A 236 5.82 2.04 11.96
CA ILE A 236 5.48 2.38 13.36
C ILE A 236 4.50 3.57 13.46
N PRO A 237 4.67 4.70 12.72
CA PRO A 237 3.69 5.79 12.79
C PRO A 237 2.28 5.40 12.33
N ALA A 238 2.16 4.54 11.33
CA ALA A 238 0.85 4.01 10.91
C ALA A 238 0.24 3.09 11.98
N VAL A 239 1.07 2.30 12.67
CA VAL A 239 0.63 1.46 13.81
C VAL A 239 0.05 2.32 14.93
N LEU A 240 0.63 3.48 15.24
CA LEU A 240 0.08 4.37 16.27
C LEU A 240 -1.35 4.83 15.92
N GLY A 241 -1.61 5.19 14.67
CA GLY A 241 -2.96 5.52 14.19
C GLY A 241 -3.93 4.32 14.27
N LEU A 242 -3.45 3.13 13.91
CA LEU A 242 -4.24 1.90 14.01
C LEU A 242 -4.52 1.51 15.46
N VAL A 243 -3.56 1.72 16.37
CA VAL A 243 -3.74 1.52 17.83
C VAL A 243 -4.84 2.44 18.37
N ALA A 244 -4.87 3.71 17.94
CA ALA A 244 -5.98 4.61 18.34
C ALA A 244 -7.35 4.08 17.89
N ILE A 245 -7.44 3.53 16.66
CA ILE A 245 -8.65 2.89 16.14
C ILE A 245 -8.97 1.61 16.93
N LEU A 246 -7.97 0.80 17.25
CA LEU A 246 -8.11 -0.41 18.06
C LEU A 246 -8.66 -0.09 19.43
N ILE A 247 -8.08 0.90 20.12
CA ILE A 247 -8.53 1.33 21.47
C ILE A 247 -9.99 1.78 21.43
N ALA A 248 -10.38 2.61 20.44
CA ALA A 248 -11.75 3.05 20.27
C ALA A 248 -12.74 1.90 20.04
N GLY A 249 -12.35 0.85 19.31
CA GLY A 249 -13.11 -0.38 19.14
C GLY A 249 -13.14 -1.25 20.40
N TRP A 250 -11.99 -1.40 21.04
CA TRP A 250 -11.76 -2.20 22.23
C TRP A 250 -12.55 -1.68 23.46
N LEU A 251 -12.68 -0.37 23.62
CA LEU A 251 -13.49 0.23 24.69
C LEU A 251 -14.97 -0.15 24.57
N ARG A 252 -15.45 -0.48 23.37
CA ARG A 252 -16.83 -0.92 23.11
C ARG A 252 -17.02 -2.44 23.23
N GLU A 253 -15.93 -3.20 23.29
CA GLU A 253 -15.96 -4.66 23.38
C GLU A 253 -16.14 -5.09 24.85
N SER A 254 -17.14 -5.92 25.12
CA SER A 254 -17.43 -6.38 26.48
C SER A 254 -16.65 -7.65 26.86
N SER A 255 -16.24 -8.46 25.89
CA SER A 255 -15.57 -9.74 26.13
C SER A 255 -14.08 -9.59 26.40
N TRP A 256 -13.60 -9.94 27.58
CA TRP A 256 -12.18 -9.91 27.93
C TRP A 256 -11.30 -10.80 27.04
N ARG A 257 -11.82 -11.97 26.60
CA ARG A 257 -11.11 -12.88 25.68
C ARG A 257 -10.85 -12.21 24.32
N ARG A 258 -11.82 -11.46 23.81
CA ARG A 258 -11.68 -10.70 22.55
C ARG A 258 -10.72 -9.52 22.72
N ARG A 259 -10.75 -8.87 23.87
CA ARG A 259 -9.81 -7.80 24.24
C ARG A 259 -8.38 -8.32 24.26
N LEU A 260 -8.13 -9.47 24.91
CA LEU A 260 -6.81 -10.12 24.94
C LEU A 260 -6.37 -10.53 23.54
N ALA A 261 -7.24 -11.13 22.72
CA ALA A 261 -6.93 -11.51 21.36
C ALA A 261 -6.44 -10.32 20.51
N ALA A 262 -6.96 -9.11 20.75
CA ALA A 262 -6.54 -7.91 20.05
C ALA A 262 -5.22 -7.33 20.56
N LEU A 263 -4.94 -7.41 21.86
CA LEU A 263 -3.83 -6.69 22.50
C LEU A 263 -2.57 -7.55 22.66
N LEU A 264 -2.73 -8.86 22.87
CA LEU A 264 -1.59 -9.73 23.17
C LEU A 264 -0.54 -9.74 22.05
N PRO A 265 -0.88 -9.90 20.75
CA PRO A 265 0.13 -9.89 19.69
C PRO A 265 0.93 -8.59 19.61
N PRO A 266 0.33 -7.38 19.59
CA PRO A 266 1.13 -6.16 19.52
C PRO A 266 1.93 -5.90 20.79
N LEU A 267 1.47 -6.30 21.98
CA LEU A 267 2.24 -6.21 23.21
C LEU A 267 3.46 -7.13 23.18
N CYS A 268 3.30 -8.39 22.75
CA CYS A 268 4.42 -9.30 22.55
C CYS A 268 5.43 -8.73 21.54
N SER A 269 4.95 -8.18 20.43
CA SER A 269 5.78 -7.55 19.41
C SER A 269 6.53 -6.33 19.95
N ALA A 270 5.88 -5.49 20.76
CA ALA A 270 6.48 -4.31 21.36
C ALA A 270 7.61 -4.63 22.35
N VAL A 271 7.64 -5.84 22.89
CA VAL A 271 8.75 -6.35 23.72
C VAL A 271 9.78 -7.07 22.86
N ALA A 272 9.33 -7.97 21.99
CA ALA A 272 10.21 -8.84 21.22
C ALA A 272 11.09 -8.06 20.22
N LEU A 273 10.53 -7.05 19.53
CA LEU A 273 11.27 -6.30 18.52
C LEU A 273 12.43 -5.47 19.11
N PRO A 274 12.25 -4.63 20.15
CA PRO A 274 13.37 -3.96 20.79
C PRO A 274 14.41 -4.94 21.40
N THR A 275 13.95 -6.08 21.96
CA THR A 275 14.85 -7.12 22.47
C THR A 275 15.71 -7.71 21.34
N TYR A 276 15.12 -7.99 20.19
CA TYR A 276 15.84 -8.42 18.99
C TYR A 276 16.88 -7.38 18.56
N TYR A 277 16.50 -6.11 18.44
CA TYR A 277 17.42 -5.04 18.04
C TYR A 277 18.56 -4.85 19.06
N LEU A 278 18.26 -4.88 20.35
CA LEU A 278 19.28 -4.81 21.40
C LEU A 278 20.25 -5.99 21.33
N ALA A 279 19.74 -7.20 21.09
CA ALA A 279 20.55 -8.42 21.06
C ALA A 279 21.51 -8.48 19.87
N ILE A 280 21.13 -7.95 18.72
CA ILE A 280 21.92 -7.99 17.47
C ILE A 280 22.69 -6.69 17.26
N TYR A 281 22.04 -5.53 17.40
CA TYR A 281 22.57 -4.22 16.99
C TYR A 281 22.94 -3.32 18.17
N GLY A 282 22.71 -3.78 19.40
CA GLY A 282 23.06 -3.00 20.63
C GLY A 282 22.21 -1.75 20.88
N LYS A 283 21.20 -1.48 20.04
CA LYS A 283 20.25 -0.36 20.14
C LYS A 283 18.83 -0.90 20.05
N PRO A 284 17.82 -0.33 20.77
CA PRO A 284 16.46 -0.86 20.76
C PRO A 284 15.67 -0.54 19.46
N PHE A 285 16.27 0.23 18.55
CA PHE A 285 15.70 0.64 17.27
C PHE A 285 16.73 0.50 16.15
N PRO A 286 16.31 0.37 14.89
CA PRO A 286 17.23 0.34 13.75
C PRO A 286 18.17 1.54 13.77
N SER A 287 19.45 1.33 13.49
CA SER A 287 20.41 2.41 13.33
C SER A 287 20.07 3.23 12.10
N THR A 288 20.06 4.56 12.23
CA THR A 288 19.93 5.48 11.10
C THR A 288 21.30 5.85 10.53
N GLU A 289 22.39 5.39 11.13
CA GLU A 289 23.75 5.72 10.72
C GLU A 289 24.11 5.19 9.34
N ASP A 290 23.51 4.08 8.95
CA ASP A 290 23.68 3.44 7.63
C ASP A 290 22.69 3.95 6.58
N HIS A 291 21.90 4.99 6.87
CA HIS A 291 20.85 5.48 6.00
C HIS A 291 21.16 6.89 5.48
N ALA A 292 20.59 7.24 4.34
CA ALA A 292 20.80 8.50 3.63
C ALA A 292 20.49 9.79 4.44
N GLY A 293 20.04 9.67 5.70
CA GLY A 293 19.72 10.78 6.58
C GLY A 293 18.31 11.34 6.37
N PHE A 294 18.08 12.53 6.91
CA PHE A 294 16.78 13.20 6.91
C PHE A 294 16.79 14.47 6.06
N ASN A 295 15.63 14.82 5.55
CA ASN A 295 15.40 16.04 4.79
C ASN A 295 15.37 17.29 5.68
N THR A 296 15.88 18.41 5.17
CA THR A 296 15.65 19.74 5.72
C THR A 296 14.20 20.21 5.48
N PRO A 297 13.68 21.23 6.19
CA PRO A 297 12.30 21.66 6.01
C PRO A 297 11.87 21.95 4.56
N PRO A 298 12.67 22.63 3.71
CA PRO A 298 12.31 22.80 2.29
C PRO A 298 12.28 21.48 1.52
N GLU A 299 13.19 20.54 1.83
CA GLU A 299 13.23 19.23 1.20
C GLU A 299 12.05 18.33 1.62
N ILE A 300 11.55 18.47 2.87
CA ILE A 300 10.34 17.78 3.33
C ILE A 300 9.13 18.18 2.49
N VAL A 301 8.96 19.49 2.22
CA VAL A 301 7.88 19.98 1.36
C VAL A 301 8.04 19.44 -0.05
N ASN A 302 9.26 19.46 -0.61
CA ASN A 302 9.58 18.90 -1.91
C ASN A 302 9.25 17.40 -1.97
N ALA A 303 9.65 16.63 -0.97
CA ALA A 303 9.37 15.20 -0.87
C ALA A 303 7.87 14.92 -0.75
N ALA A 304 7.14 15.69 0.08
CA ALA A 304 5.70 15.53 0.27
C ALA A 304 4.91 15.69 -1.04
N PHE A 305 5.28 16.68 -1.88
CA PHE A 305 4.67 16.82 -3.20
C PHE A 305 5.22 15.82 -4.22
N GLY A 306 6.50 15.47 -4.13
CA GLY A 306 7.14 14.48 -4.98
C GLY A 306 6.49 13.10 -4.89
N LEU A 307 6.06 12.67 -3.69
CA LEU A 307 5.30 11.42 -3.50
C LEU A 307 4.06 11.33 -4.39
N PHE A 308 3.50 12.46 -4.81
CA PHE A 308 2.30 12.51 -5.66
C PHE A 308 2.57 12.93 -7.09
N LEU A 309 3.54 13.80 -7.34
CA LEU A 309 3.72 14.51 -8.62
C LEU A 309 5.01 14.17 -9.37
N ASP A 310 5.96 13.46 -8.76
CA ASP A 310 7.22 13.12 -9.42
C ASP A 310 6.96 12.26 -10.67
N GLU A 311 7.64 12.57 -11.79
CA GLU A 311 7.44 11.86 -13.05
C GLU A 311 7.74 10.37 -12.95
N GLN A 312 8.77 10.01 -12.16
CA GLN A 312 9.24 8.64 -12.03
C GLN A 312 8.53 7.87 -10.92
N TRP A 313 8.22 8.52 -9.80
CA TRP A 313 7.73 7.87 -8.59
C TRP A 313 6.41 8.41 -8.04
N GLY A 314 5.82 9.43 -8.65
CA GLY A 314 4.61 10.08 -8.13
C GLY A 314 3.34 9.26 -8.33
N LEU A 315 2.56 9.10 -7.27
CA LEU A 315 1.32 8.31 -7.27
C LEU A 315 0.31 8.79 -8.35
N LEU A 316 0.11 10.11 -8.46
CA LEU A 316 -0.92 10.66 -9.34
C LEU A 316 -0.53 10.62 -10.82
N ILE A 317 0.77 10.56 -11.11
CA ILE A 317 1.28 10.38 -12.47
C ILE A 317 1.00 8.95 -12.94
N HIS A 318 1.17 7.96 -12.05
CA HIS A 318 0.97 6.54 -12.37
C HIS A 318 -0.46 6.07 -12.17
N ALA A 319 -1.23 6.72 -11.31
CA ALA A 319 -2.61 6.33 -11.00
C ALA A 319 -3.50 7.55 -10.66
N PRO A 320 -3.95 8.32 -11.67
CA PRO A 320 -4.74 9.54 -11.46
C PRO A 320 -6.07 9.33 -10.72
N ILE A 321 -6.56 8.09 -10.65
CA ILE A 321 -7.78 7.73 -9.89
C ILE A 321 -7.72 8.19 -8.42
N TYR A 322 -6.52 8.27 -7.83
CA TYR A 322 -6.35 8.72 -6.46
C TYR A 322 -6.70 10.20 -6.22
N LEU A 323 -6.85 11.03 -7.28
CA LEU A 323 -7.40 12.38 -7.16
C LEU A 323 -8.83 12.40 -6.58
N LEU A 324 -9.60 11.34 -6.80
CA LEU A 324 -10.95 11.21 -6.25
C LEU A 324 -10.97 11.10 -4.73
N THR A 325 -9.85 10.79 -4.08
CA THR A 325 -9.75 10.78 -2.63
C THR A 325 -9.97 12.17 -2.04
N ALA A 326 -9.55 13.23 -2.73
CA ALA A 326 -9.73 14.60 -2.26
C ALA A 326 -11.22 14.98 -2.21
N VAL A 327 -11.99 14.69 -3.26
CA VAL A 327 -13.45 14.88 -3.25
C VAL A 327 -14.10 14.05 -2.16
N GLY A 328 -13.67 12.79 -2.06
CA GLY A 328 -14.17 11.84 -1.05
C GLY A 328 -13.89 12.28 0.38
N PHE A 329 -12.78 12.97 0.65
CA PHE A 329 -12.49 13.54 1.97
C PHE A 329 -13.50 14.63 2.34
N GLY A 330 -13.88 15.51 1.42
CA GLY A 330 -14.97 16.48 1.63
C GLY A 330 -16.30 15.80 1.97
N VAL A 331 -16.65 14.74 1.23
CA VAL A 331 -17.85 13.94 1.50
C VAL A 331 -17.76 13.25 2.88
N LEU A 332 -16.64 12.62 3.21
CA LEU A 332 -16.45 11.97 4.51
C LEU A 332 -16.50 12.94 5.68
N TRP A 333 -15.96 14.15 5.52
CA TRP A 333 -16.03 15.20 6.54
C TRP A 333 -17.48 15.51 6.92
N ARG A 334 -18.38 15.55 5.96
CA ARG A 334 -19.81 15.81 6.22
C ARG A 334 -20.57 14.59 6.72
N THR A 335 -20.29 13.43 6.15
CA THR A 335 -21.16 12.25 6.34
C THR A 335 -20.63 11.26 7.36
N ARG A 336 -19.31 11.14 7.49
CA ARG A 336 -18.62 10.12 8.31
C ARG A 336 -17.28 10.64 8.83
N ARG A 337 -17.25 11.77 9.52
CA ARG A 337 -16.02 12.39 10.07
C ARG A 337 -15.09 11.41 10.78
N GLY A 338 -15.66 10.49 11.56
CA GLY A 338 -14.88 9.47 12.27
C GLY A 338 -14.11 8.53 11.35
N ASP A 339 -14.61 8.24 10.13
CA ASP A 339 -13.88 7.44 9.17
C ASP A 339 -12.73 8.25 8.55
N LEU A 340 -12.97 9.54 8.22
CA LEU A 340 -11.92 10.43 7.75
C LEU A 340 -10.81 10.60 8.78
N LEU A 341 -11.15 10.93 10.03
CA LEU A 341 -10.17 11.11 11.10
C LEU A 341 -9.35 9.83 11.35
N ALA A 342 -9.98 8.66 11.23
CA ALA A 342 -9.27 7.39 11.34
C ALA A 342 -8.30 7.14 10.18
N ILE A 343 -8.67 7.51 8.94
CA ILE A 343 -7.74 7.44 7.78
C ILE A 343 -6.57 8.39 8.00
N LEU A 344 -6.84 9.63 8.38
CA LEU A 344 -5.80 10.65 8.60
C LEU A 344 -4.87 10.27 9.76
N ALA A 345 -5.39 9.67 10.84
CA ALA A 345 -4.59 9.20 11.97
C ALA A 345 -3.60 8.09 11.57
N VAL A 346 -3.93 7.27 10.58
CA VAL A 346 -3.02 6.26 10.04
C VAL A 346 -2.07 6.86 9.01
N ALA A 347 -2.59 7.67 8.10
CA ALA A 347 -1.85 8.12 6.93
C ALA A 347 -0.89 9.28 7.24
N LEU A 348 -1.31 10.32 7.98
CA LEU A 348 -0.50 11.52 8.15
C LEU A 348 0.81 11.30 8.89
N PRO A 349 0.87 10.56 10.03
CA PRO A 349 2.14 10.31 10.70
C PRO A 349 3.11 9.49 9.84
N TYR A 350 2.59 8.54 9.08
CA TYR A 350 3.39 7.74 8.16
C TYR A 350 3.92 8.59 6.99
N LEU A 351 3.07 9.39 6.33
CA LEU A 351 3.47 10.26 5.24
C LEU A 351 4.48 11.33 5.70
N ALA A 352 4.30 11.88 6.90
CA ALA A 352 5.25 12.80 7.49
C ALA A 352 6.64 12.17 7.66
N LEU A 353 6.70 10.93 8.20
CA LEU A 353 7.97 10.22 8.32
C LEU A 353 8.61 9.95 6.95
N VAL A 354 7.83 9.51 5.96
CA VAL A 354 8.34 9.24 4.60
C VAL A 354 8.88 10.53 3.95
N ALA A 355 8.14 11.65 4.06
CA ALA A 355 8.59 12.92 3.53
C ALA A 355 9.83 13.47 4.27
N PHE A 356 9.98 13.12 5.56
CA PHE A 356 11.15 13.48 6.36
C PHE A 356 12.40 12.66 5.97
N TYR A 357 12.22 11.44 5.42
CA TYR A 357 13.31 10.58 4.98
C TYR A 357 13.90 11.07 3.66
N ARG A 358 15.25 11.16 3.56
CA ARG A 358 15.93 11.72 2.39
C ARG A 358 15.63 10.94 1.11
N VAL A 359 15.51 9.61 1.17
CA VAL A 359 15.23 8.72 0.03
C VAL A 359 13.73 8.42 -0.06
N TRP A 360 12.91 9.47 -0.02
CA TRP A 360 11.44 9.41 -0.05
C TRP A 360 10.86 8.74 -1.30
N TRP A 361 11.61 8.68 -2.40
CA TRP A 361 11.17 8.05 -3.66
C TRP A 361 11.33 6.52 -3.67
N GLY A 362 12.15 5.95 -2.75
CA GLY A 362 12.28 4.50 -2.57
C GLY A 362 13.29 3.81 -3.47
N GLU A 363 14.13 4.57 -4.19
CA GLU A 363 15.23 4.09 -5.06
C GLU A 363 14.82 2.92 -5.98
N TRP A 364 15.45 1.77 -5.82
CA TRP A 364 15.21 0.54 -6.59
C TRP A 364 13.86 -0.09 -6.26
N GLY A 365 12.80 0.52 -6.74
CA GLY A 365 11.45 0.05 -6.58
C GLY A 365 10.50 0.69 -7.58
N PRO A 366 9.36 0.06 -7.88
CA PRO A 366 8.30 0.66 -8.69
C PRO A 366 7.76 1.96 -8.10
N ALA A 367 7.04 2.70 -8.94
CA ALA A 367 6.44 3.97 -8.57
C ALA A 367 5.55 3.88 -7.32
N ALA A 368 5.49 4.99 -6.60
CA ALA A 368 4.68 5.14 -5.39
C ALA A 368 4.93 4.08 -4.29
N ARG A 369 6.17 3.55 -4.21
CA ARG A 369 6.57 2.50 -3.25
C ARG A 369 6.02 2.77 -1.86
N TYR A 370 6.36 3.93 -1.30
CA TYR A 370 5.99 4.24 0.08
C TYR A 370 4.51 4.60 0.26
N LEU A 371 3.75 4.80 -0.82
CA LEU A 371 2.30 4.99 -0.76
C LEU A 371 1.52 3.68 -0.90
N ALA A 372 2.13 2.61 -1.39
CA ALA A 372 1.50 1.30 -1.58
C ALA A 372 0.80 0.76 -0.31
N PRO A 373 1.38 0.87 0.91
CA PRO A 373 0.72 0.40 2.13
C PRO A 373 -0.57 1.14 2.47
N LEU A 374 -0.69 2.43 2.08
CA LEU A 374 -1.86 3.27 2.33
C LEU A 374 -2.88 3.25 1.19
N ALA A 375 -2.46 2.89 -0.02
CA ALA A 375 -3.27 2.90 -1.23
C ALA A 375 -4.64 2.22 -1.08
N PRO A 376 -4.78 1.08 -0.39
CA PRO A 376 -6.07 0.43 -0.20
C PRO A 376 -7.09 1.27 0.60
N LEU A 377 -6.64 2.19 1.47
CA LEU A 377 -7.53 3.04 2.26
C LEU A 377 -8.27 4.07 1.39
N ALA A 378 -7.74 4.40 0.20
CA ALA A 378 -8.36 5.30 -0.77
C ALA A 378 -9.76 4.84 -1.21
N ILE A 379 -10.07 3.55 -1.09
CA ILE A 379 -11.42 3.04 -1.42
C ILE A 379 -12.51 3.65 -0.54
N ALA A 380 -12.21 4.05 0.70
CA ALA A 380 -13.19 4.61 1.60
C ALA A 380 -13.69 5.99 1.13
N PRO A 381 -12.82 7.00 0.88
CA PRO A 381 -13.27 8.27 0.30
C PRO A 381 -13.84 8.12 -1.11
N LEU A 382 -13.26 7.24 -1.97
CA LEU A 382 -13.77 6.96 -3.30
C LEU A 382 -15.20 6.42 -3.26
N ALA A 383 -15.48 5.44 -2.42
CA ALA A 383 -16.80 4.85 -2.24
C ALA A 383 -17.80 5.85 -1.60
N ALA A 384 -17.33 6.68 -0.66
CA ALA A 384 -18.17 7.74 -0.09
C ALA A 384 -18.62 8.73 -1.15
N TRP A 385 -17.72 9.21 -2.02
CA TRP A 385 -18.02 10.08 -3.14
C TRP A 385 -18.97 9.42 -4.16
N ALA A 386 -18.64 8.20 -4.61
CA ALA A 386 -19.44 7.48 -5.60
C ALA A 386 -20.89 7.23 -5.13
N GLY A 387 -21.10 7.12 -3.80
CA GLY A 387 -22.43 7.04 -3.19
C GLY A 387 -23.26 8.33 -3.28
N GLN A 388 -22.65 9.50 -3.51
CA GLN A 388 -23.34 10.81 -3.58
C GLN A 388 -23.67 11.26 -5.00
N VAL A 389 -22.99 10.75 -6.01
CA VAL A 389 -23.20 11.15 -7.41
C VAL A 389 -24.11 10.16 -8.16
N ARG A 390 -24.59 10.56 -9.35
CA ARG A 390 -25.31 9.65 -10.24
C ARG A 390 -24.38 8.52 -10.68
N ARG A 391 -24.92 7.31 -10.82
CA ARG A 391 -24.13 6.13 -11.22
C ARG A 391 -23.35 6.35 -12.52
N ALA A 392 -23.97 6.98 -13.52
CA ALA A 392 -23.30 7.30 -14.78
C ALA A 392 -22.09 8.22 -14.57
N VAL A 393 -22.23 9.28 -13.75
CA VAL A 393 -21.12 10.19 -13.40
C VAL A 393 -20.00 9.42 -12.70
N ALA A 394 -20.34 8.57 -11.72
CA ALA A 394 -19.33 7.75 -11.02
C ALA A 394 -18.59 6.85 -12.01
N VAL A 395 -19.29 6.13 -12.88
CA VAL A 395 -18.71 5.20 -13.87
C VAL A 395 -17.80 5.94 -14.85
N VAL A 396 -18.28 7.06 -15.42
CA VAL A 396 -17.49 7.84 -16.38
C VAL A 396 -16.25 8.43 -15.72
N THR A 397 -16.37 9.05 -14.55
CA THR A 397 -15.24 9.69 -13.87
C THR A 397 -14.20 8.66 -13.41
N VAL A 398 -14.66 7.54 -12.81
CA VAL A 398 -13.76 6.45 -12.42
C VAL A 398 -13.07 5.86 -13.64
N GLY A 399 -13.79 5.61 -14.75
CA GLY A 399 -13.23 5.10 -15.99
C GLY A 399 -12.16 6.03 -16.59
N LEU A 400 -12.45 7.33 -16.71
CA LEU A 400 -11.52 8.31 -17.26
C LEU A 400 -10.22 8.43 -16.42
N LEU A 401 -10.34 8.43 -15.10
CA LEU A 401 -9.16 8.55 -14.21
C LEU A 401 -8.43 7.22 -13.98
N ALA A 402 -9.09 6.08 -14.16
CA ALA A 402 -8.48 4.77 -14.07
C ALA A 402 -7.70 4.38 -15.32
N LEU A 403 -8.21 4.77 -16.51
CA LEU A 403 -7.65 4.33 -17.79
C LEU A 403 -6.16 4.64 -17.95
N PRO A 404 -5.64 5.85 -17.64
CA PRO A 404 -4.20 6.11 -17.74
C PRO A 404 -3.37 5.18 -16.84
N GLY A 405 -3.80 4.97 -15.58
CA GLY A 405 -3.07 4.09 -14.66
C GLY A 405 -3.07 2.63 -15.09
N LEU A 406 -4.19 2.14 -15.63
CA LEU A 406 -4.28 0.79 -16.19
C LEU A 406 -3.43 0.66 -17.47
N ALA A 407 -3.37 1.70 -18.30
CA ALA A 407 -2.52 1.71 -19.50
C ALA A 407 -1.02 1.70 -19.13
N ILE A 408 -0.61 2.49 -18.14
CA ILE A 408 0.75 2.48 -17.60
C ILE A 408 1.10 1.09 -17.06
N MET A 409 0.21 0.49 -16.26
CA MET A 409 0.42 -0.85 -15.74
C MET A 409 0.50 -1.90 -16.86
N ALA A 410 -0.34 -1.81 -17.89
CA ALA A 410 -0.23 -2.69 -19.06
C ALA A 410 1.12 -2.55 -19.76
N GLY A 411 1.69 -1.34 -19.84
CA GLY A 411 3.03 -1.08 -20.31
C GLY A 411 4.10 -1.77 -19.45
N PHE A 412 4.00 -1.66 -18.14
CA PHE A 412 4.91 -2.33 -17.21
C PHE A 412 4.81 -3.86 -17.30
N LEU A 413 3.60 -4.40 -17.41
CA LEU A 413 3.42 -5.85 -17.60
C LEU A 413 3.93 -6.33 -18.97
N ALA A 414 3.94 -5.45 -19.96
CA ALA A 414 4.55 -5.73 -21.26
C ALA A 414 6.07 -5.69 -21.23
N ALA A 415 6.67 -4.84 -20.39
CA ALA A 415 8.12 -4.69 -20.21
C ALA A 415 8.45 -4.43 -18.73
N PRO A 416 8.46 -5.49 -17.87
CA PRO A 416 8.53 -5.33 -16.42
C PRO A 416 9.78 -4.59 -15.92
N GLN A 417 10.91 -4.68 -16.62
CA GLN A 417 12.12 -3.93 -16.27
C GLN A 417 11.92 -2.41 -16.28
N LEU A 418 10.91 -1.89 -17.01
CA LEU A 418 10.59 -0.47 -17.06
C LEU A 418 9.82 0.03 -15.81
N MET A 419 9.47 -0.86 -14.88
CA MET A 419 8.98 -0.47 -13.54
C MET A 419 10.07 0.22 -12.72
N TYR A 420 11.35 -0.04 -13.03
CA TYR A 420 12.49 0.53 -12.35
C TYR A 420 13.01 1.73 -13.13
N ASN A 421 13.16 2.87 -12.46
CA ASN A 421 13.65 4.10 -13.06
C ASN A 421 15.09 4.38 -12.62
N GLN A 422 15.91 4.86 -13.53
CA GLN A 422 17.17 5.50 -13.19
C GLN A 422 16.90 6.90 -12.62
N PRO A 423 17.74 7.42 -11.70
CA PRO A 423 17.51 8.73 -11.11
C PRO A 423 17.94 9.88 -12.04
N ASP A 424 17.52 9.85 -13.29
CA ASP A 424 17.79 10.83 -14.35
C ASP A 424 16.65 11.84 -14.55
N GLY A 425 15.54 11.65 -13.83
CA GLY A 425 14.35 12.50 -13.89
C GLY A 425 13.39 12.16 -15.02
N PHE A 426 13.59 11.08 -15.78
CA PHE A 426 12.71 10.63 -16.85
C PHE A 426 12.09 9.28 -16.52
N ASN A 427 10.79 9.13 -16.77
CA ASN A 427 10.14 7.85 -16.63
C ASN A 427 10.53 6.89 -17.76
N ALA A 428 11.10 5.74 -17.40
CA ALA A 428 11.63 4.76 -18.35
C ALA A 428 10.54 4.25 -19.34
N LEU A 429 9.31 4.04 -18.87
CA LEU A 429 8.19 3.61 -19.71
C LEU A 429 7.79 4.70 -20.72
N PHE A 430 7.67 5.97 -20.28
CA PHE A 430 7.28 7.08 -21.14
C PHE A 430 8.35 7.32 -22.22
N THR A 431 9.61 7.29 -21.82
CA THR A 431 10.74 7.37 -22.75
C THR A 431 10.71 6.23 -23.78
N SER A 432 10.44 5.00 -23.34
CA SER A 432 10.32 3.84 -24.23
C SER A 432 9.14 3.99 -25.20
N TRP A 433 8.00 4.50 -24.76
CA TRP A 433 6.86 4.75 -25.64
C TRP A 433 7.13 5.83 -26.70
N ALA A 434 7.86 6.89 -26.34
CA ALA A 434 8.27 7.91 -27.30
C ALA A 434 9.26 7.33 -28.33
N ALA A 435 10.29 6.63 -27.85
CA ALA A 435 11.30 6.01 -28.70
C ALA A 435 10.70 5.00 -29.69
N SER A 436 9.67 4.26 -29.31
CA SER A 436 8.98 3.32 -30.20
C SER A 436 8.27 4.00 -31.40
N ARG A 437 8.06 5.33 -31.33
CA ARG A 437 7.52 6.17 -32.41
C ARG A 437 8.58 7.02 -33.12
N GLY A 438 9.84 6.85 -32.77
CA GLY A 438 10.95 7.68 -33.31
C GLY A 438 10.98 9.10 -32.69
N GLU A 439 10.36 9.28 -31.53
CA GLU A 439 10.23 10.56 -30.84
C GLU A 439 11.11 10.60 -29.59
N VAL A 440 11.40 11.83 -29.12
CA VAL A 440 12.02 12.07 -27.82
C VAL A 440 10.93 12.46 -26.83
N TRP A 441 10.95 11.86 -25.63
CA TRP A 441 9.98 12.21 -24.58
C TRP A 441 10.16 13.68 -24.16
N PRO A 442 9.16 14.54 -24.35
CA PRO A 442 9.29 15.99 -24.08
C PRO A 442 9.04 16.30 -22.60
N LYS A 443 9.36 15.53 -21.67
CA LYS A 443 9.19 15.72 -20.22
C LYS A 443 8.01 16.64 -19.81
N PHE A 444 6.84 16.05 -19.64
CA PHE A 444 5.62 16.79 -19.26
C PHE A 444 5.50 17.03 -17.75
N PHE A 445 6.02 16.12 -16.94
CA PHE A 445 5.86 16.15 -15.49
C PHE A 445 7.15 16.55 -14.79
N PRO A 446 7.08 17.19 -13.62
CA PRO A 446 8.29 17.58 -12.90
C PRO A 446 8.99 16.39 -12.25
N SER A 447 10.30 16.48 -12.12
CA SER A 447 11.09 15.63 -11.25
C SER A 447 11.34 16.35 -9.92
N PHE A 448 11.06 15.69 -8.82
CA PHE A 448 11.27 16.15 -7.45
C PHE A 448 12.46 15.47 -6.79
N GLN A 449 12.98 14.39 -7.37
CA GLN A 449 14.11 13.65 -6.82
C GLN A 449 15.41 14.49 -6.87
N PRO A 450 16.37 14.24 -5.94
CA PRO A 450 17.51 15.17 -5.75
C PRO A 450 18.59 15.10 -6.83
N TYR A 451 18.69 14.00 -7.62
CA TYR A 451 19.78 13.82 -8.57
C TYR A 451 19.57 14.57 -9.90
N ALA A 452 18.33 14.65 -10.35
CA ALA A 452 17.96 15.39 -11.56
C ALA A 452 16.65 16.16 -11.37
N PRO A 453 16.61 17.13 -10.43
CA PRO A 453 15.37 17.85 -10.10
C PRO A 453 15.02 18.81 -11.24
N SER A 454 13.72 18.95 -11.51
CA SER A 454 13.22 20.06 -12.33
C SER A 454 13.51 21.41 -11.69
N PRO A 455 13.55 22.52 -12.45
CA PRO A 455 13.73 23.87 -11.92
C PRO A 455 12.77 24.13 -10.74
N ILE A 456 13.25 24.85 -9.71
CA ILE A 456 12.49 25.09 -8.49
C ILE A 456 11.13 25.72 -8.76
N LEU A 457 11.04 26.67 -9.69
CA LEU A 457 9.80 27.33 -10.06
C LEU A 457 8.79 26.32 -10.63
N VAL A 458 9.24 25.39 -11.48
CA VAL A 458 8.38 24.35 -12.06
C VAL A 458 7.79 23.47 -10.96
N ARG A 459 8.64 23.01 -10.03
CA ARG A 459 8.20 22.18 -8.90
C ARG A 459 7.21 22.92 -7.99
N GLN A 460 7.48 24.21 -7.71
CA GLN A 460 6.60 25.05 -6.90
C GLN A 460 5.24 25.30 -7.57
N LEU A 461 5.21 25.56 -8.90
CA LEU A 461 3.98 25.74 -9.64
C LEU A 461 3.13 24.46 -9.64
N TRP A 462 3.72 23.31 -9.90
CA TRP A 462 3.01 22.03 -9.84
C TRP A 462 2.49 21.71 -8.43
N SER A 463 3.27 22.00 -7.39
CA SER A 463 2.86 21.84 -6.00
C SER A 463 1.66 22.73 -5.66
N LEU A 464 1.70 23.99 -6.09
CA LEU A 464 0.59 24.95 -5.91
C LEU A 464 -0.66 24.47 -6.63
N TRP A 465 -0.53 24.03 -7.90
CA TRP A 465 -1.66 23.52 -8.66
C TRP A 465 -2.27 22.27 -8.01
N LEU A 466 -1.48 21.34 -7.52
CA LEU A 466 -2.00 20.19 -6.78
C LEU A 466 -2.73 20.62 -5.51
N ALA A 467 -2.15 21.52 -4.72
CA ALA A 467 -2.77 22.02 -3.50
C ALA A 467 -4.12 22.70 -3.79
N LEU A 468 -4.18 23.60 -4.80
CA LEU A 468 -5.40 24.25 -5.23
C LEU A 468 -6.44 23.26 -5.77
N LEU A 469 -6.02 22.30 -6.59
CA LEU A 469 -6.92 21.27 -7.12
C LEU A 469 -7.47 20.39 -5.99
N ALA A 470 -6.63 19.94 -5.07
CA ALA A 470 -7.06 19.14 -3.92
C ALA A 470 -8.04 19.92 -3.02
N ALA A 471 -7.77 21.21 -2.77
CA ALA A 471 -8.67 22.08 -2.01
C ALA A 471 -10.02 22.27 -2.73
N LEU A 472 -10.00 22.52 -4.05
CA LEU A 472 -11.20 22.63 -4.87
C LEU A 472 -12.02 21.35 -4.86
N LEU A 473 -11.38 20.21 -5.10
CA LEU A 473 -12.04 18.90 -5.10
C LEU A 473 -12.61 18.56 -3.72
N CYS A 474 -11.88 18.84 -2.63
CA CYS A 474 -12.40 18.68 -1.28
C CYS A 474 -13.61 19.59 -1.02
N GLY A 475 -13.53 20.86 -1.44
CA GLY A 475 -14.64 21.83 -1.41
C GLY A 475 -15.88 21.34 -2.18
N LEU A 476 -15.70 20.83 -3.39
CA LEU A 476 -16.78 20.19 -4.14
C LEU A 476 -17.42 19.03 -3.38
N GLY A 477 -16.61 18.18 -2.72
CA GLY A 477 -17.10 17.11 -1.85
C GLY A 477 -17.93 17.64 -0.67
N LEU A 478 -17.55 18.79 -0.12
CA LEU A 478 -18.32 19.47 0.94
C LEU A 478 -19.68 20.00 0.43
N LEU A 479 -19.78 20.37 -0.83
CA LEU A 479 -20.99 20.94 -1.43
C LEU A 479 -21.96 19.90 -1.99
N LEU A 480 -21.54 18.65 -2.22
CA LEU A 480 -22.41 17.61 -2.76
C LEU A 480 -23.59 17.33 -1.82
N PRO A 481 -24.85 17.49 -2.26
CA PRO A 481 -26.01 17.27 -1.40
C PRO A 481 -26.14 15.80 -1.00
N PRO A 482 -26.60 15.50 0.23
CA PRO A 482 -26.88 14.13 0.66
C PRO A 482 -27.94 13.48 -0.23
N ARG A 483 -27.73 12.23 -0.61
CA ARG A 483 -28.61 11.53 -1.57
C ARG A 483 -30.07 11.39 -1.09
N GLY A 484 -30.32 11.45 0.22
CA GLY A 484 -31.66 11.41 0.83
C GLY A 484 -32.52 12.64 0.52
N ASP A 485 -31.91 13.80 0.35
CA ASP A 485 -32.64 15.05 0.08
C ASP A 485 -33.08 15.15 -1.38
N ARG A 486 -32.31 14.57 -2.32
CA ARG A 486 -32.71 14.52 -3.75
C ARG A 486 -33.94 13.65 -4.00
N ALA A 487 -34.19 12.61 -3.19
CA ALA A 487 -35.41 11.83 -3.31
C ALA A 487 -36.65 12.63 -2.87
N LYS A 488 -36.48 13.46 -1.84
CA LYS A 488 -37.54 14.36 -1.35
C LYS A 488 -37.85 15.50 -2.34
N GLU A 489 -36.82 16.12 -2.93
CA GLU A 489 -36.99 17.15 -3.97
C GLU A 489 -37.66 16.59 -5.21
N SER A 490 -37.29 15.38 -5.66
CA SER A 490 -37.94 14.72 -6.81
C SER A 490 -39.40 14.34 -6.51
N THR A 491 -39.73 13.99 -5.27
CA THR A 491 -41.11 13.68 -4.87
C THR A 491 -41.94 14.97 -4.73
N ALA A 492 -41.34 16.03 -4.16
CA ALA A 492 -41.97 17.33 -4.06
C ALA A 492 -42.20 17.97 -5.44
N ALA A 493 -41.24 17.86 -6.34
CA ALA A 493 -41.40 18.36 -7.71
C ALA A 493 -42.49 17.61 -8.51
N ARG A 494 -42.71 16.32 -8.26
CA ARG A 494 -43.78 15.52 -8.86
C ARG A 494 -45.16 15.85 -8.27
N SER A 495 -45.23 16.21 -6.99
CA SER A 495 -46.48 16.58 -6.33
C SER A 495 -46.98 18.01 -6.67
N ILE A 496 -46.10 18.83 -7.25
CA ILE A 496 -46.46 20.21 -7.71
C ILE A 496 -46.86 20.22 -9.21
N GLY A 497 -46.61 19.10 -9.92
CA GLY A 497 -46.82 18.98 -11.38
C GLY A 497 -48.06 18.19 -11.80
N GLU A 498 -48.97 17.82 -10.90
CA GLU A 498 -50.25 17.21 -11.23
C GLU A 498 -51.36 18.28 -11.05
N PRO A 499 -52.02 18.70 -12.17
CA PRO A 499 -53.16 19.61 -12.11
C PRO A 499 -54.43 18.93 -11.61
#